data_ea80b27db5daca9730ff32cbbbe4e13a
#
_entry.id   ea80b27db5daca9730ff32cbbbe4e13a
#
_cell.length_a   1.000
_cell.length_b   1.000
_cell.length_c   1.000
_cell.angle_alpha   90.00
_cell.angle_beta   90.00
_cell.angle_gamma   90.00
#
_symmetry.space_group_name_H-M   'P 1'
#
loop_
_entity.id
_entity.type
_entity.pdbx_description
1 polymer ?
#
loop_
_entity_poly.entity_id
_entity_poly.type
_entity_poly.pdbx_seq_one_letter_code
_entity_poly.pdbx_strand_id
1 'polypeptide(L)'
;RELTECAKAGATIRSSASMTLEEQFALMKEFYDRGQLVVRLHTGDPCIYGAIQEQMNFFDQYGMHYHITPGISSFQAAAAALQSQFTIPERVQTIILTRGEGRTPMPEKEKLSLLARSQSTMCIFLSAGVVDQVQRELLEHYPPTTPIAACYHLTWKDERIFRGQLQ
;
A
#
# COMPACT_ATOMS: atom_id res chain seq x y z
N ARG A 1 0.47 -11.57 -14.63
CA ARG A 1 1.23 -12.18 -15.75
C ARG A 1 2.27 -11.22 -16.31
N GLU A 2 1.92 -9.95 -16.58
CA GLU A 2 2.84 -8.96 -17.18
C GLU A 2 4.14 -8.78 -16.37
N LEU A 3 4.07 -8.79 -15.04
CA LEU A 3 5.25 -8.63 -14.17
C LEU A 3 6.25 -9.81 -14.24
N THR A 4 5.84 -10.94 -14.76
CA THR A 4 6.69 -12.15 -14.86
C THR A 4 7.30 -12.36 -16.24
N GLU A 5 7.00 -11.48 -17.20
CA GLU A 5 7.55 -11.57 -18.57
C GLU A 5 9.07 -11.37 -18.60
N CYS A 6 9.62 -10.63 -17.61
CA CYS A 6 11.06 -10.42 -17.46
C CYS A 6 11.78 -11.56 -16.73
N ALA A 7 11.07 -12.61 -16.32
CA ALA A 7 11.69 -13.73 -15.64
C ALA A 7 12.60 -14.53 -16.60
N LYS A 8 13.73 -15.00 -16.08
CA LYS A 8 14.66 -15.84 -16.88
C LYS A 8 13.95 -17.12 -17.33
N ALA A 9 14.33 -17.63 -18.50
CA ALA A 9 13.90 -18.94 -18.96
C ALA A 9 14.20 -20.02 -17.90
N GLY A 10 13.23 -20.84 -17.57
CA GLY A 10 13.34 -21.87 -16.54
C GLY A 10 13.11 -21.38 -15.11
N ALA A 11 12.79 -20.10 -14.87
CA ALA A 11 12.39 -19.62 -13.54
C ALA A 11 11.09 -20.28 -13.06
N THR A 12 11.07 -20.71 -11.81
CA THR A 12 9.85 -21.21 -11.17
C THR A 12 9.00 -20.04 -10.70
N ILE A 13 7.82 -19.86 -11.28
CA ILE A 13 6.89 -18.76 -10.92
C ILE A 13 5.73 -19.36 -10.13
N ARG A 14 5.43 -18.78 -8.98
CA ARG A 14 4.32 -19.17 -8.11
C ARG A 14 3.51 -17.93 -7.72
N SER A 15 2.19 -18.07 -7.66
CA SER A 15 1.30 -17.07 -7.08
C SER A 15 1.14 -17.36 -5.59
N SER A 16 1.30 -16.34 -4.76
CA SER A 16 1.09 -16.44 -3.31
C SER A 16 -0.32 -15.99 -2.88
N ALA A 17 -1.21 -15.69 -3.82
CA ALA A 17 -2.53 -15.12 -3.52
C ALA A 17 -3.43 -16.00 -2.64
N SER A 18 -3.26 -17.32 -2.70
CA SER A 18 -4.01 -18.29 -1.89
C SER A 18 -3.18 -18.93 -0.77
N MET A 19 -1.93 -18.51 -0.61
CA MET A 19 -1.01 -19.09 0.38
C MET A 19 -1.13 -18.36 1.73
N THR A 20 -1.07 -19.11 2.81
CA THR A 20 -0.84 -18.56 4.14
C THR A 20 0.58 -17.98 4.24
N LEU A 21 0.86 -17.25 5.31
CA LEU A 21 2.18 -16.69 5.52
C LEU A 21 3.24 -17.81 5.71
N GLU A 22 2.88 -18.84 6.45
CA GLU A 22 3.71 -20.02 6.71
C GLU A 22 4.04 -20.79 5.43
N GLU A 23 3.05 -20.98 4.54
CA GLU A 23 3.26 -21.61 3.25
C GLU A 23 4.19 -20.79 2.35
N GLN A 24 4.06 -19.45 2.38
CA GLN A 24 4.97 -18.57 1.66
C GLN A 24 6.40 -18.69 2.20
N PHE A 25 6.58 -18.74 3.53
CA PHE A 25 7.90 -18.89 4.15
C PHE A 25 8.53 -20.23 3.81
N ALA A 26 7.77 -21.32 3.94
CA ALA A 26 8.26 -22.66 3.61
C ALA A 26 8.73 -22.73 2.15
N LEU A 27 7.95 -22.17 1.23
CA LEU A 27 8.32 -22.13 -0.18
C LEU A 27 9.58 -21.31 -0.44
N MET A 28 9.69 -20.11 0.13
CA MET A 28 10.88 -19.26 -0.04
C MET A 28 12.11 -19.93 0.54
N LYS A 29 12.01 -20.54 1.73
CA LYS A 29 13.09 -21.26 2.39
C LYS A 29 13.57 -22.45 1.59
N GLU A 30 12.66 -23.25 1.03
CA GLU A 30 13.00 -24.40 0.19
C GLU A 30 13.93 -24.00 -0.97
N PHE A 31 13.61 -22.92 -1.69
CA PHE A 31 14.44 -22.47 -2.81
C PHE A 31 15.74 -21.78 -2.34
N TYR A 32 15.69 -21.06 -1.24
CA TYR A 32 16.88 -20.44 -0.66
C TYR A 32 17.91 -21.48 -0.20
N ASP A 33 17.49 -22.53 0.49
CA ASP A 33 18.35 -23.62 0.97
C ASP A 33 19.04 -24.39 -0.18
N ARG A 34 18.45 -24.34 -1.37
CA ARG A 34 19.06 -24.86 -2.61
C ARG A 34 20.04 -23.88 -3.28
N GLY A 35 20.33 -22.74 -2.64
CA GLY A 35 21.21 -21.70 -3.19
C GLY A 35 20.62 -20.94 -4.37
N GLN A 36 19.30 -20.94 -4.52
CA GLN A 36 18.62 -20.25 -5.60
C GLN A 36 18.22 -18.82 -5.19
N LEU A 37 18.26 -17.90 -6.16
CA LEU A 37 17.76 -16.55 -5.97
C LEU A 37 16.22 -16.57 -5.89
N VAL A 38 15.68 -16.16 -4.75
CA VAL A 38 14.25 -16.00 -4.54
C VAL A 38 13.87 -14.52 -4.70
N VAL A 39 12.93 -14.24 -5.58
CA VAL A 39 12.42 -12.89 -5.81
C VAL A 39 10.95 -12.82 -5.38
N ARG A 40 10.66 -11.99 -4.39
CA ARG A 40 9.30 -11.72 -3.92
C ARG A 40 8.80 -10.43 -4.57
N LEU A 41 7.88 -10.57 -5.54
CA LEU A 41 7.27 -9.42 -6.21
C LEU A 41 6.13 -8.84 -5.38
N HIS A 42 6.13 -7.52 -5.27
CA HIS A 42 5.06 -6.73 -4.66
C HIS A 42 4.51 -5.73 -5.68
N THR A 43 3.27 -5.29 -5.48
CA THR A 43 2.71 -4.12 -6.17
C THR A 43 3.02 -2.88 -5.35
N GLY A 44 3.52 -1.83 -5.98
CA GLY A 44 3.92 -0.61 -5.29
C GLY A 44 5.24 -0.77 -4.51
N ASP A 45 5.34 -0.12 -3.36
CA ASP A 45 6.50 -0.24 -2.48
C ASP A 45 6.28 -1.34 -1.44
N PRO A 46 7.23 -2.27 -1.25
CA PRO A 46 7.08 -3.36 -0.29
C PRO A 46 6.91 -2.89 1.16
N CYS A 47 7.51 -1.74 1.51
CA CYS A 47 7.48 -1.19 2.86
C CYS A 47 6.21 -0.41 3.19
N ILE A 48 5.35 -0.15 2.20
CA ILE A 48 4.07 0.57 2.38
C ILE A 48 2.91 -0.42 2.25
N TYR A 49 2.38 -0.89 3.37
CA TYR A 49 1.31 -1.89 3.46
C TYR A 49 1.60 -3.21 2.73
N GLY A 50 2.88 -3.54 2.53
CA GLY A 50 3.30 -4.76 1.83
C GLY A 50 3.36 -6.02 2.70
N ALA A 51 3.08 -5.92 4.01
CA ALA A 51 3.15 -7.03 4.99
C ALA A 51 4.49 -7.80 4.94
N ILE A 52 5.60 -7.06 4.83
CA ILE A 52 6.92 -7.67 4.73
C ILE A 52 7.64 -7.81 6.08
N GLN A 53 7.15 -7.17 7.14
CA GLN A 53 7.84 -7.21 8.44
C GLN A 53 7.92 -8.63 8.99
N GLU A 54 6.83 -9.38 8.90
CA GLU A 54 6.80 -10.78 9.32
C GLU A 54 7.74 -11.65 8.49
N GLN A 55 7.85 -11.36 7.19
CA GLN A 55 8.78 -12.05 6.30
C GLN A 55 10.24 -11.74 6.69
N MET A 56 10.56 -10.48 6.95
CA MET A 56 11.91 -10.09 7.41
C MET A 56 12.26 -10.76 8.74
N ASN A 57 11.35 -10.76 9.70
CA ASN A 57 11.56 -11.43 10.97
C ASN A 57 11.85 -12.94 10.80
N PHE A 58 11.16 -13.59 9.87
CA PHE A 58 11.41 -14.96 9.51
C PHE A 58 12.79 -15.14 8.88
N PHE A 59 13.18 -14.28 7.94
CA PHE A 59 14.50 -14.36 7.31
C PHE A 59 15.61 -14.17 8.32
N ASP A 60 15.48 -13.21 9.22
CA ASP A 60 16.45 -12.96 10.30
C ASP A 60 16.57 -14.17 11.23
N GLN A 61 15.45 -14.77 11.62
CA GLN A 61 15.41 -15.97 12.48
C GLN A 61 16.15 -17.15 11.86
N TYR A 62 16.11 -17.32 10.55
CA TYR A 62 16.77 -18.41 9.83
C TYR A 62 18.11 -18.02 9.19
N GLY A 63 18.63 -16.83 9.48
CA GLY A 63 19.90 -16.35 8.94
C GLY A 63 19.89 -16.20 7.40
N MET A 64 18.74 -15.96 6.81
CA MET A 64 18.61 -15.78 5.36
C MET A 64 19.03 -14.34 4.99
N HIS A 65 19.89 -14.21 4.00
CA HIS A 65 20.25 -12.90 3.46
C HIS A 65 19.19 -12.39 2.50
N TYR A 66 18.80 -11.15 2.65
CA TYR A 66 17.83 -10.49 1.78
C TYR A 66 18.14 -9.00 1.59
N HIS A 67 17.54 -8.39 0.60
CA HIS A 67 17.49 -6.94 0.43
C HIS A 67 16.13 -6.53 -0.09
N ILE A 68 15.76 -5.27 0.13
CA ILE A 68 14.51 -4.69 -0.34
C ILE A 68 14.85 -3.68 -1.43
N THR A 69 14.23 -3.86 -2.58
CA THR A 69 14.26 -2.86 -3.66
C THR A 69 13.03 -1.96 -3.49
N PRO A 70 13.18 -0.66 -3.27
CA PRO A 70 12.05 0.24 -3.15
C PRO A 70 11.27 0.34 -4.46
N GLY A 71 9.98 0.54 -4.33
CA GLY A 71 9.07 0.71 -5.46
C GLY A 71 8.29 2.02 -5.40
N ILE A 72 7.47 2.27 -6.41
CA ILE A 72 6.56 3.41 -6.43
C ILE A 72 5.23 2.98 -5.82
N SER A 73 4.91 3.50 -4.65
CA SER A 73 3.62 3.22 -4.00
C SER A 73 2.46 3.88 -4.75
N SER A 74 1.27 3.33 -4.58
CA SER A 74 0.06 3.82 -5.26
C SER A 74 -0.26 5.29 -4.99
N PHE A 75 0.09 5.83 -3.82
CA PHE A 75 -0.11 7.26 -3.56
C PHE A 75 0.76 8.15 -4.45
N GLN A 76 2.01 7.74 -4.73
CA GLN A 76 2.90 8.45 -5.63
C GLN A 76 2.40 8.37 -7.08
N ALA A 77 1.94 7.18 -7.50
CA ALA A 77 1.29 7.01 -8.80
C ALA A 77 0.03 7.86 -8.92
N ALA A 78 -0.75 7.99 -7.83
CA ALA A 78 -1.92 8.86 -7.78
C ALA A 78 -1.54 10.34 -7.97
N ALA A 79 -0.50 10.84 -7.30
CA ALA A 79 -0.05 12.22 -7.48
C ALA A 79 0.32 12.50 -8.95
N ALA A 80 1.04 11.59 -9.59
CA ALA A 80 1.41 11.70 -10.99
C ALA A 80 0.18 11.71 -11.92
N ALA A 81 -0.74 10.76 -11.74
CA ALA A 81 -1.97 10.66 -12.53
C ALA A 81 -2.93 11.84 -12.31
N LEU A 82 -2.95 12.38 -11.09
CA LEU A 82 -3.74 13.56 -10.73
C LEU A 82 -3.08 14.87 -11.18
N GLN A 83 -1.81 14.84 -11.58
CA GLN A 83 -0.99 16.03 -11.85
C GLN A 83 -1.00 16.99 -10.65
N SER A 84 -0.85 16.44 -9.45
CA SER A 84 -0.98 17.16 -8.19
C SER A 84 0.21 16.89 -7.29
N GLN A 85 0.65 17.91 -6.58
CA GLN A 85 1.62 17.82 -5.51
C GLN A 85 0.89 17.70 -4.17
N PHE A 86 1.34 16.82 -3.30
CA PHE A 86 0.74 16.62 -1.97
C PHE A 86 1.04 17.75 -0.98
N THR A 87 2.19 18.40 -1.15
CA THR A 87 2.61 19.51 -0.29
C THR A 87 2.51 20.83 -1.07
N ILE A 88 1.78 21.79 -0.51
CA ILE A 88 1.56 23.08 -1.14
C ILE A 88 2.02 24.16 -0.14
N PRO A 89 3.00 25.03 -0.50
CA PRO A 89 3.45 26.10 0.38
C PRO A 89 2.29 26.91 0.96
N GLU A 90 2.38 27.26 2.23
CA GLU A 90 1.40 28.04 2.99
C GLU A 90 0.02 27.37 3.20
N ARG A 91 -0.22 26.19 2.59
CA ARG A 91 -1.50 25.47 2.71
C ARG A 91 -1.35 24.15 3.46
N VAL A 92 -0.49 23.26 2.96
CA VAL A 92 -0.31 21.92 3.55
C VAL A 92 1.13 21.46 3.33
N GLN A 93 1.80 21.04 4.40
CA GLN A 93 3.19 20.57 4.35
C GLN A 93 3.35 19.13 4.83
N THR A 94 2.27 18.51 5.31
CA THR A 94 2.28 17.16 5.87
C THR A 94 1.47 16.22 5.00
N ILE A 95 2.00 15.01 4.80
CA ILE A 95 1.31 13.91 4.13
C ILE A 95 1.10 12.81 5.16
N ILE A 96 -0.13 12.39 5.36
CA ILE A 96 -0.49 11.26 6.22
C ILE A 96 -0.81 10.08 5.33
N LEU A 97 -0.03 9.00 5.47
CA LEU A 97 -0.34 7.70 4.87
C LEU A 97 -1.03 6.85 5.93
N THR A 98 -2.27 6.48 5.69
CA THR A 98 -3.08 5.76 6.66
C THR A 98 -4.10 4.85 5.98
N ARG A 99 -4.95 4.20 6.76
CA ARG A 99 -6.10 3.41 6.29
C ARG A 99 -7.32 3.67 7.18
N GLY A 100 -8.50 3.38 6.68
CA GLY A 100 -9.70 3.27 7.52
C GLY A 100 -9.67 2.00 8.38
N GLU A 101 -10.41 2.01 9.46
CA GLU A 101 -10.62 0.83 10.29
C GLU A 101 -11.54 -0.15 9.56
N GLY A 102 -11.02 -1.33 9.25
CA GLY A 102 -11.74 -2.42 8.63
C GLY A 102 -11.76 -3.65 9.54
N ARG A 103 -11.53 -4.84 8.99
CA ARG A 103 -11.38 -6.08 9.78
C ARG A 103 -10.23 -6.02 10.78
N THR A 104 -9.15 -5.32 10.44
CA THR A 104 -8.02 -5.09 11.34
C THR A 104 -8.24 -3.78 12.05
N PRO A 105 -8.32 -3.75 13.39
CA PRO A 105 -8.52 -2.53 14.14
C PRO A 105 -7.38 -1.53 13.94
N MET A 106 -7.67 -0.26 14.12
CA MET A 106 -6.67 0.80 14.17
C MET A 106 -6.26 1.06 15.62
N PRO A 107 -4.97 1.36 15.87
CA PRO A 107 -4.55 1.87 17.17
C PRO A 107 -5.36 3.13 17.54
N GLU A 108 -5.77 3.25 18.80
CA GLU A 108 -6.61 4.37 19.28
C GLU A 108 -6.04 5.75 18.88
N LYS A 109 -4.71 5.91 18.91
CA LYS A 109 -4.05 7.18 18.58
C LYS A 109 -3.93 7.45 17.07
N GLU A 110 -4.27 6.47 16.23
CA GLU A 110 -4.18 6.54 14.77
C GLU A 110 -5.54 6.50 14.08
N LYS A 111 -6.62 6.65 14.83
CA LYS A 111 -7.97 6.74 14.25
C LYS A 111 -8.07 7.93 13.30
N LEU A 112 -8.80 7.75 12.20
CA LEU A 112 -8.94 8.79 11.17
C LEU A 112 -9.46 10.11 11.73
N SER A 113 -10.41 10.08 12.65
CA SER A 113 -10.95 11.27 13.31
C SER A 113 -9.88 12.06 14.07
N LEU A 114 -8.90 11.37 14.67
CA LEU A 114 -7.78 12.05 15.34
C LEU A 114 -6.76 12.61 14.35
N LEU A 115 -6.41 11.84 13.32
CA LEU A 115 -5.47 12.27 12.28
C LEU A 115 -6.04 13.43 11.46
N ALA A 116 -7.34 13.44 11.24
CA ALA A 116 -8.07 14.47 10.49
C ALA A 116 -7.96 15.89 11.11
N ARG A 117 -7.67 15.98 12.41
CA ARG A 117 -7.49 17.29 13.10
C ARG A 117 -6.42 18.18 12.49
N SER A 118 -5.41 17.58 11.89
CA SER A 118 -4.32 18.31 11.25
C SER A 118 -4.71 18.93 9.91
N GLN A 119 -5.82 18.50 9.30
CA GLN A 119 -6.26 18.88 7.95
C GLN A 119 -5.14 18.76 6.90
N SER A 120 -4.24 17.82 7.11
CA SER A 120 -3.12 17.52 6.22
C SER A 120 -3.58 16.81 4.95
N THR A 121 -2.74 16.73 3.93
CA THR A 121 -3.01 15.85 2.80
C THR A 121 -3.03 14.41 3.29
N MET A 122 -4.11 13.69 3.05
CA MET A 122 -4.29 12.33 3.54
C MET A 122 -4.42 11.34 2.39
N CYS A 123 -3.60 10.30 2.41
CA CYS A 123 -3.65 9.19 1.46
C CYS A 123 -4.15 7.95 2.20
N ILE A 124 -5.38 7.53 1.90
CA ILE A 124 -6.08 6.47 2.63
C ILE A 124 -6.07 5.19 1.81
N PHE A 125 -5.39 4.17 2.34
CA PHE A 125 -5.22 2.88 1.71
C PHE A 125 -6.26 1.86 2.19
N LEU A 126 -6.48 0.80 1.42
CA LEU A 126 -7.23 -0.40 1.84
C LEU A 126 -8.64 -0.13 2.38
N SER A 127 -9.27 1.00 2.01
CA SER A 127 -10.48 1.51 2.65
C SER A 127 -11.71 1.59 1.73
N ALA A 128 -11.64 1.03 0.53
CA ALA A 128 -12.76 1.07 -0.42
C ALA A 128 -14.04 0.39 0.11
N GLY A 129 -13.90 -0.62 0.97
CA GLY A 129 -15.04 -1.31 1.59
C GLY A 129 -15.66 -0.59 2.79
N VAL A 130 -15.06 0.51 3.25
CA VAL A 130 -15.51 1.27 4.45
C VAL A 130 -15.59 2.77 4.14
N VAL A 131 -15.83 3.14 2.90
CA VAL A 131 -15.79 4.52 2.41
C VAL A 131 -16.76 5.44 3.17
N ASP A 132 -17.95 4.97 3.50
CA ASP A 132 -18.95 5.75 4.25
C ASP A 132 -18.50 6.06 5.68
N GLN A 133 -17.79 5.13 6.31
CA GLN A 133 -17.19 5.35 7.62
C GLN A 133 -16.05 6.36 7.53
N VAL A 134 -15.15 6.18 6.56
CA VAL A 134 -14.05 7.10 6.30
C VAL A 134 -14.57 8.52 6.08
N GLN A 135 -15.60 8.69 5.25
CA GLN A 135 -16.21 9.99 5.01
C GLN A 135 -16.72 10.63 6.30
N ARG A 136 -17.47 9.88 7.12
CA ARG A 136 -17.99 10.41 8.39
C ARG A 136 -16.87 10.87 9.33
N GLU A 137 -15.83 10.05 9.50
CA GLU A 137 -14.71 10.38 10.39
C GLU A 137 -13.92 11.60 9.88
N LEU A 138 -13.74 11.75 8.58
CA LEU A 138 -13.07 12.90 8.00
C LEU A 138 -13.89 14.19 8.14
N LEU A 139 -15.20 14.12 7.96
CA LEU A 139 -16.11 15.28 8.10
C LEU A 139 -16.17 15.86 9.51
N GLU A 140 -15.64 15.17 10.52
CA GLU A 140 -15.50 15.75 11.87
C GLU A 140 -14.54 16.95 11.89
N HIS A 141 -13.60 17.02 10.94
CA HIS A 141 -12.54 18.02 10.94
C HIS A 141 -12.26 18.65 9.57
N TYR A 142 -12.45 17.93 8.48
CA TYR A 142 -12.30 18.49 7.14
C TYR A 142 -13.57 19.19 6.68
N PRO A 143 -13.46 20.35 5.99
CA PRO A 143 -14.61 20.98 5.34
C PRO A 143 -15.29 20.02 4.34
N PRO A 144 -16.63 20.04 4.21
CA PRO A 144 -17.34 19.24 3.22
C PRO A 144 -16.85 19.46 1.77
N THR A 145 -16.37 20.67 1.48
CA THR A 145 -15.85 21.05 0.17
C THR A 145 -14.39 20.61 -0.08
N THR A 146 -13.79 19.87 0.87
CA THR A 146 -12.42 19.36 0.69
C THR A 146 -12.34 18.50 -0.57
N PRO A 147 -11.40 18.82 -1.50
CA PRO A 147 -11.23 18.03 -2.71
C PRO A 147 -10.76 16.60 -2.38
N ILE A 148 -11.38 15.63 -3.01
CA ILE A 148 -10.99 14.22 -2.92
C ILE A 148 -10.76 13.62 -4.30
N ALA A 149 -9.94 12.59 -4.37
CA ALA A 149 -9.82 11.72 -5.52
C ALA A 149 -9.79 10.26 -5.07
N ALA A 150 -10.54 9.41 -5.75
CA ALA A 150 -10.46 7.96 -5.62
C ALA A 150 -9.79 7.40 -6.89
N CYS A 151 -8.70 6.68 -6.69
CA CYS A 151 -7.91 6.11 -7.77
C CYS A 151 -8.00 4.59 -7.73
N TYR A 152 -8.34 3.98 -8.85
CA TYR A 152 -8.48 2.55 -8.99
C TYR A 152 -7.56 2.04 -10.09
N HIS A 153 -6.85 0.95 -9.83
CA HIS A 153 -5.95 0.26 -10.77
C HIS A 153 -5.02 1.20 -11.54
N LEU A 154 -4.40 2.15 -10.82
CA LEU A 154 -3.45 3.08 -11.44
C LEU A 154 -2.35 2.33 -12.19
N THR A 155 -2.02 2.82 -13.39
CA THR A 155 -1.07 2.23 -14.35
C THR A 155 -1.55 0.96 -15.07
N TRP A 156 -2.72 0.46 -14.74
CA TRP A 156 -3.33 -0.67 -15.46
C TRP A 156 -4.25 -0.20 -16.57
N LYS A 157 -4.61 -1.10 -17.51
CA LYS A 157 -5.46 -0.78 -18.67
C LYS A 157 -6.87 -0.32 -18.29
N ASP A 158 -7.36 -0.72 -17.12
CA ASP A 158 -8.67 -0.39 -16.57
C ASP A 158 -8.59 0.66 -15.46
N GLU A 159 -7.55 1.50 -15.50
CA GLU A 159 -7.37 2.63 -14.60
C GLU A 159 -8.61 3.54 -14.59
N ARG A 160 -9.03 3.93 -13.38
CA ARG A 160 -10.13 4.88 -13.19
C ARG A 160 -9.77 5.89 -12.10
N ILE A 161 -10.12 7.14 -12.36
CA ILE A 161 -9.92 8.23 -11.41
C ILE A 161 -11.24 8.97 -11.26
N PHE A 162 -11.72 9.04 -10.03
CA PHE A 162 -12.88 9.82 -9.63
C PHE A 162 -12.42 11.05 -8.85
N ARG A 163 -12.97 12.21 -9.16
CA ARG A 163 -12.69 13.47 -8.46
C ARG A 163 -13.99 14.04 -7.93
N GLY A 164 -13.95 14.61 -6.74
CA GLY A 164 -15.12 15.19 -6.11
C GLY A 164 -14.76 16.01 -4.89
N GLN A 165 -15.76 16.21 -4.07
CA GLN A 165 -15.64 16.81 -2.73
C GLN A 165 -15.93 15.75 -1.69
N LEU A 166 -15.55 16.01 -0.44
CA LEU A 166 -15.70 15.06 0.66
C LEU A 166 -17.18 14.74 0.96
N GLN A 167 -18.08 15.68 0.68
CA GLN A 167 -19.54 15.50 0.78
C GLN A 167 -20.25 15.87 -0.53
#